data_252357e943a1ab024c71a7ec521fb4bb
#
_entry.id   252357e943a1ab024c71a7ec521fb4bb
#
_cell.length_a   1.000
_cell.length_b   1.000
_cell.length_c   1.000
_cell.angle_alpha   90.00
_cell.angle_beta   90.00
_cell.angle_gamma   90.00
#
_symmetry.space_group_name_H-M   'P 1'
#
loop_
_entity.id
_entity.type
_entity.pdbx_description
1 polymer ?
#
loop_
_entity_poly.entity_id
_entity_poly.type
_entity_poly.pdbx_seq_one_letter_code
_entity_poly.pdbx_strand_id
1 'polypeptide(L)'
;MSPRKTRHRSTATAAATAVTASALLAALGTLTPATAATGNLALNRPVTVSSTEASTFGGSKAVDGSASTRWASAEGVDNQWIRIDLGSSTTLNRVVLKWEAAYAKAYRVEVSNDGSTWSQLYSTTSGNGATDDLTVNGTGRYLRVFGTQRATSYGYSLWEVEAYGGGATTPPPSTGTNLDDPAKKEVAMKLVSSFENSSLDWRAQFSYIEDIGDGRGYTAGIIGFCSGTGDMLDLVERYTAAKPGNPLAPYLPALRAVNGTDSHQGLDPGFPNAWRQAAADPVFQATQEAERDRVYFNPAVGQAKTDGLKALGQFAYYDAAVMHGEEGFRSIRRVALSRATPPSQGGNETTYLHAFLDAREEEMRKEEAHSDTTRVSTAQRKFLNEGNLHLTTPLSWSVYGESFSISQ
;
A
#
# COMPACT_ATOMS: atom_id res chain seq x y z
N MET A 1 -31.47 -5.17 -8.35
CA MET A 1 -31.09 -6.57 -8.19
C MET A 1 -30.99 -7.18 -9.58
N SER A 2 -29.80 -7.29 -10.10
CA SER A 2 -29.53 -7.98 -11.37
C SER A 2 -28.39 -8.96 -11.12
N PRO A 3 -28.49 -10.21 -11.60
CA PRO A 3 -27.50 -11.25 -11.35
C PRO A 3 -26.22 -10.95 -12.12
N ARG A 4 -25.09 -11.17 -11.47
CA ARG A 4 -23.77 -11.23 -12.12
C ARG A 4 -23.84 -12.20 -13.29
N LYS A 5 -23.70 -11.69 -14.51
CA LYS A 5 -23.55 -12.55 -15.70
C LYS A 5 -22.22 -13.28 -15.62
N THR A 6 -22.30 -14.59 -15.50
CA THR A 6 -21.19 -15.51 -15.69
C THR A 6 -20.54 -15.25 -17.05
N ARG A 7 -19.26 -14.96 -17.07
CA ARG A 7 -18.49 -14.83 -18.31
C ARG A 7 -18.43 -16.20 -19.02
N HIS A 8 -19.15 -16.36 -20.13
CA HIS A 8 -18.89 -17.43 -21.08
C HIS A 8 -17.60 -17.11 -21.84
N ARG A 9 -16.58 -17.94 -21.63
CA ARG A 9 -15.39 -17.95 -22.49
C ARG A 9 -15.75 -18.54 -23.84
N SER A 10 -15.69 -17.73 -24.91
CA SER A 10 -15.65 -18.23 -26.28
C SER A 10 -14.23 -18.72 -26.57
N THR A 11 -14.10 -20.03 -26.79
CA THR A 11 -12.87 -20.66 -27.27
C THR A 11 -12.68 -20.31 -28.75
N ALA A 12 -11.73 -19.44 -29.06
CA ALA A 12 -11.23 -19.25 -30.42
C ALA A 12 -10.02 -20.17 -30.62
N THR A 13 -10.20 -21.17 -31.47
CA THR A 13 -9.13 -22.08 -31.94
C THR A 13 -8.27 -21.32 -32.95
N ALA A 14 -7.02 -21.02 -32.61
CA ALA A 14 -6.05 -20.49 -33.57
C ALA A 14 -5.10 -21.61 -34.02
N ALA A 15 -5.05 -21.83 -35.33
CA ALA A 15 -4.20 -22.80 -36.01
C ALA A 15 -2.71 -22.39 -35.94
N ALA A 16 -1.89 -23.36 -35.62
CA ALA A 16 -0.43 -23.21 -35.65
C ALA A 16 0.10 -23.26 -37.08
N THR A 17 0.90 -22.27 -37.47
CA THR A 17 1.77 -22.33 -38.63
C THR A 17 3.21 -22.25 -38.15
N ALA A 18 3.95 -23.32 -38.35
CA ALA A 18 5.39 -23.39 -38.08
C ALA A 18 6.18 -22.65 -39.19
N VAL A 19 7.11 -21.77 -38.81
CA VAL A 19 8.16 -21.27 -39.68
C VAL A 19 9.51 -21.46 -38.97
N THR A 20 10.41 -22.05 -39.74
CA THR A 20 11.73 -22.56 -39.36
C THR A 20 12.77 -21.46 -39.10
N ALA A 21 13.75 -21.85 -38.33
CA ALA A 21 14.91 -21.14 -37.81
C ALA A 21 15.80 -20.42 -38.84
N SER A 22 16.38 -19.32 -38.39
CA SER A 22 17.75 -18.92 -38.78
C SER A 22 18.39 -18.20 -37.60
N ALA A 23 19.54 -18.74 -37.17
CA ALA A 23 20.35 -18.20 -36.10
C ALA A 23 21.08 -16.94 -36.57
N LEU A 24 21.03 -15.89 -35.74
CA LEU A 24 22.02 -14.79 -35.81
C LEU A 24 22.50 -14.50 -34.38
N LEU A 25 23.78 -14.80 -34.14
CA LEU A 25 24.53 -14.38 -32.97
C LEU A 25 24.66 -12.87 -32.97
N ALA A 26 24.18 -12.18 -31.95
CA ALA A 26 24.51 -10.79 -31.70
C ALA A 26 24.67 -10.53 -30.19
N ALA A 27 25.86 -10.11 -29.85
CA ALA A 27 26.35 -9.33 -28.71
C ALA A 27 25.47 -9.29 -27.44
N LEU A 28 26.00 -9.88 -26.37
CA LEU A 28 25.63 -9.61 -24.99
C LEU A 28 25.90 -8.13 -24.65
N GLY A 29 24.89 -7.29 -24.79
CA GLY A 29 24.81 -6.05 -24.06
C GLY A 29 24.17 -6.37 -22.71
N THR A 30 24.90 -6.13 -21.63
CA THR A 30 24.36 -6.21 -20.26
C THR A 30 23.28 -5.15 -20.10
N LEU A 31 22.01 -5.54 -20.27
CA LEU A 31 20.88 -4.73 -19.84
C LEU A 31 20.88 -4.72 -18.32
N THR A 32 21.32 -3.61 -17.72
CA THR A 32 21.03 -3.33 -16.33
C THR A 32 19.51 -3.25 -16.19
N PRO A 33 18.88 -4.05 -15.29
CA PRO A 33 17.44 -3.92 -15.06
C PRO A 33 17.15 -2.52 -14.50
N ALA A 34 16.28 -1.78 -15.18
CA ALA A 34 15.74 -0.54 -14.64
C ALA A 34 15.01 -0.88 -13.33
N THR A 35 15.56 -0.47 -12.19
CA THR A 35 14.94 -0.60 -10.90
C THR A 35 13.68 0.25 -10.87
N ALA A 36 12.52 -0.39 -10.73
CA ALA A 36 11.27 0.31 -10.50
C ALA A 36 11.41 1.17 -9.23
N ALA A 37 11.11 2.45 -9.33
CA ALA A 37 11.04 3.34 -8.18
C ALA A 37 9.87 2.88 -7.30
N THR A 38 10.18 2.31 -6.15
CA THR A 38 9.18 2.00 -5.11
C THR A 38 8.68 3.31 -4.49
N GLY A 39 7.46 3.31 -3.94
CA GLY A 39 6.88 4.47 -3.25
C GLY A 39 7.76 4.99 -2.11
N ASN A 40 7.46 6.18 -1.59
CA ASN A 40 8.21 6.79 -0.48
C ASN A 40 8.14 5.91 0.78
N LEU A 41 9.25 5.25 1.10
CA LEU A 41 9.39 4.33 2.22
C LEU A 41 9.37 5.02 3.59
N ALA A 42 9.61 6.34 3.62
CA ALA A 42 9.58 7.15 4.83
C ALA A 42 8.19 7.67 5.19
N LEU A 43 7.23 7.62 4.25
CA LEU A 43 5.90 8.20 4.42
C LEU A 43 5.16 7.61 5.63
N ASN A 44 4.72 8.49 6.55
CA ASN A 44 4.00 8.15 7.78
C ASN A 44 4.73 7.15 8.71
N ARG A 45 6.05 7.05 8.60
CA ARG A 45 6.86 6.17 9.46
C ARG A 45 7.09 6.78 10.84
N PRO A 46 7.33 5.94 11.86
CA PRO A 46 7.73 6.42 13.18
C PRO A 46 9.02 7.24 13.11
N VAL A 47 8.99 8.42 13.75
CA VAL A 47 10.11 9.35 13.75
C VAL A 47 10.56 9.65 15.18
N THR A 48 11.88 9.72 15.36
CA THR A 48 12.52 10.25 16.56
C THR A 48 13.40 11.41 16.15
N VAL A 49 13.46 12.45 16.96
CA VAL A 49 14.28 13.64 16.70
C VAL A 49 15.16 13.97 17.90
N SER A 50 16.27 14.65 17.67
CA SER A 50 17.15 15.14 18.74
C SER A 50 16.48 16.24 19.56
N SER A 51 15.70 17.09 18.90
CA SER A 51 14.92 18.17 19.52
C SER A 51 13.81 18.64 18.62
N THR A 52 12.92 19.48 19.15
CA THR A 52 11.91 20.24 18.40
C THR A 52 11.94 21.69 18.84
N GLU A 53 11.73 22.63 17.90
CA GLU A 53 11.58 24.05 18.18
C GLU A 53 10.32 24.31 19.02
N ALA A 54 9.20 23.71 18.63
CA ALA A 54 7.93 23.78 19.32
C ALA A 54 7.12 22.49 19.07
N SER A 55 6.11 22.23 19.89
CA SER A 55 5.26 21.03 19.79
C SER A 55 4.57 20.87 18.43
N THR A 56 4.33 21.96 17.70
CA THR A 56 3.75 21.99 16.36
C THR A 56 4.70 21.53 15.26
N PHE A 57 6.03 21.51 15.52
CA PHE A 57 7.07 21.18 14.56
C PHE A 57 7.72 19.81 14.84
N GLY A 58 6.91 18.85 15.27
CA GLY A 58 7.36 17.50 15.60
C GLY A 58 7.88 16.73 14.38
N GLY A 59 8.76 15.74 14.62
CA GLY A 59 9.44 14.98 13.56
C GLY A 59 8.51 14.29 12.56
N SER A 60 7.33 13.84 12.98
CA SER A 60 6.33 13.20 12.10
C SER A 60 5.85 14.12 10.96
N LYS A 61 6.01 15.44 11.12
CA LYS A 61 5.65 16.45 10.13
C LYS A 61 6.61 16.51 8.93
N ALA A 62 7.76 15.87 9.02
CA ALA A 62 8.70 15.75 7.91
C ALA A 62 8.57 14.43 7.15
N VAL A 63 7.53 13.64 7.41
CA VAL A 63 7.24 12.38 6.71
C VAL A 63 5.73 12.18 6.49
N ASP A 64 4.92 13.25 6.59
CA ASP A 64 3.46 13.15 6.49
C ASP A 64 2.92 13.38 5.06
N GLY A 65 3.81 13.62 4.09
CA GLY A 65 3.48 13.85 2.69
C GLY A 65 2.97 15.26 2.39
N SER A 66 3.05 16.18 3.36
CA SER A 66 2.53 17.54 3.24
C SER A 66 3.65 18.57 3.07
N ALA A 67 3.63 19.30 1.96
CA ALA A 67 4.56 20.40 1.73
C ALA A 67 4.29 21.66 2.60
N SER A 68 3.26 21.62 3.47
CA SER A 68 2.88 22.72 4.34
C SER A 68 3.12 22.48 5.84
N THR A 69 3.58 21.29 6.19
CA THR A 69 3.98 20.89 7.54
C THR A 69 5.47 20.59 7.59
N ARG A 70 6.12 20.78 8.72
CA ARG A 70 7.57 20.62 8.84
C ARG A 70 8.00 20.12 10.21
N TRP A 71 9.15 19.46 10.26
CA TRP A 71 9.93 19.36 11.47
C TRP A 71 10.87 20.57 11.57
N ALA A 72 11.06 21.08 12.77
CA ALA A 72 12.10 22.03 13.07
C ALA A 72 12.80 21.66 14.39
N SER A 73 14.14 21.68 14.40
CA SER A 73 14.94 21.44 15.59
C SER A 73 15.06 22.70 16.46
N ALA A 74 15.55 22.54 17.68
CA ALA A 74 15.89 23.69 18.54
C ALA A 74 16.79 24.68 17.82
N GLU A 75 16.52 25.99 17.98
CA GLU A 75 17.27 27.06 17.39
C GLU A 75 18.67 27.17 18.01
N GLY A 76 19.62 27.65 17.25
CA GLY A 76 20.95 27.95 17.72
C GLY A 76 21.84 26.75 18.02
N VAL A 77 21.39 25.53 17.78
CA VAL A 77 22.11 24.28 18.13
C VAL A 77 22.50 23.49 16.89
N ASP A 78 23.78 23.22 16.71
CA ASP A 78 24.29 22.26 15.72
C ASP A 78 24.27 20.82 16.29
N ASN A 79 24.55 19.83 15.42
CA ASN A 79 24.47 18.40 15.73
C ASN A 79 23.07 17.92 16.11
N GLN A 80 22.08 18.35 15.34
CA GLN A 80 20.70 17.88 15.44
C GLN A 80 20.38 16.86 14.37
N TRP A 81 19.41 15.99 14.64
CA TRP A 81 19.05 14.92 13.71
C TRP A 81 17.57 14.58 13.75
N ILE A 82 17.11 14.03 12.64
CA ILE A 82 15.84 13.34 12.48
C ILE A 82 16.13 11.89 12.06
N ARG A 83 15.50 10.94 12.75
CA ARG A 83 15.63 9.49 12.50
C ARG A 83 14.27 8.90 12.22
N ILE A 84 14.17 8.20 11.09
CA ILE A 84 12.96 7.53 10.61
C ILE A 84 13.17 6.02 10.76
N ASP A 85 12.21 5.31 11.39
CA ASP A 85 12.18 3.85 11.44
C ASP A 85 11.42 3.34 10.21
N LEU A 86 12.12 2.81 9.21
CA LEU A 86 11.55 2.24 7.99
C LEU A 86 10.79 0.93 8.25
N GLY A 87 10.85 0.41 9.49
CA GLY A 87 10.15 -0.80 9.93
C GLY A 87 10.98 -2.08 9.73
N SER A 88 11.80 -2.14 8.69
CA SER A 88 12.68 -3.28 8.39
C SER A 88 13.97 -2.80 7.74
N SER A 89 15.00 -3.69 7.72
CA SER A 89 16.24 -3.43 6.98
C SER A 89 15.92 -3.35 5.48
N THR A 90 16.14 -2.18 4.89
CA THR A 90 15.75 -1.85 3.51
C THR A 90 16.92 -1.25 2.76
N THR A 91 17.14 -1.70 1.52
CA THR A 91 18.16 -1.10 0.65
C THR A 91 17.58 0.19 0.06
N LEU A 92 18.27 1.29 0.30
CA LEU A 92 17.95 2.61 -0.24
C LEU A 92 18.84 2.91 -1.45
N ASN A 93 18.24 3.45 -2.50
CA ASN A 93 18.95 3.91 -3.70
C ASN A 93 18.75 5.42 -3.95
N ARG A 94 17.80 6.07 -3.26
CA ARG A 94 17.52 7.49 -3.37
C ARG A 94 16.92 8.02 -2.08
N VAL A 95 17.35 9.21 -1.66
CA VAL A 95 16.77 9.99 -0.55
C VAL A 95 16.50 11.41 -1.05
N VAL A 96 15.32 11.94 -0.75
CA VAL A 96 14.96 13.33 -1.09
C VAL A 96 14.76 14.10 0.20
N LEU A 97 15.44 15.25 0.33
CA LEU A 97 15.31 16.16 1.46
C LEU A 97 14.72 17.47 0.94
N LYS A 98 13.54 17.85 1.44
CA LYS A 98 12.91 19.14 1.11
C LYS A 98 13.13 20.07 2.29
N TRP A 99 14.14 20.93 2.17
CA TRP A 99 14.48 21.87 3.20
C TRP A 99 13.52 23.06 3.23
N GLU A 100 13.28 23.56 4.42
CA GLU A 100 12.71 24.88 4.67
C GLU A 100 13.85 25.93 4.66
N ALA A 101 13.56 27.21 4.89
CA ALA A 101 14.56 28.27 4.87
C ALA A 101 15.70 28.05 5.91
N ALA A 102 15.42 27.36 7.00
CA ALA A 102 16.40 26.96 8.02
C ALA A 102 17.03 25.61 7.67
N TYR A 103 17.90 25.59 6.67
CA TYR A 103 18.50 24.37 6.15
C TYR A 103 19.88 24.07 6.75
N ALA A 104 20.38 22.84 6.50
CA ALA A 104 21.72 22.45 6.85
C ALA A 104 22.74 22.84 5.77
N LYS A 105 23.78 23.61 6.14
CA LYS A 105 24.95 23.84 5.28
C LYS A 105 25.85 22.61 5.22
N ALA A 106 26.01 21.91 6.36
CA ALA A 106 26.69 20.63 6.40
C ALA A 106 25.81 19.58 7.07
N TYR A 107 25.69 18.40 6.42
CA TYR A 107 24.90 17.30 6.95
C TYR A 107 25.35 15.96 6.40
N ARG A 108 24.89 14.87 7.04
CA ARG A 108 25.04 13.48 6.58
C ARG A 108 23.67 12.82 6.48
N VAL A 109 23.55 11.90 5.52
CA VAL A 109 22.47 10.90 5.46
C VAL A 109 23.09 9.56 5.82
N GLU A 110 22.50 8.86 6.77
CA GLU A 110 23.08 7.66 7.37
C GLU A 110 21.98 6.59 7.55
N VAL A 111 22.37 5.32 7.51
CA VAL A 111 21.52 4.18 7.83
C VAL A 111 22.08 3.36 8.99
N SER A 112 21.18 2.65 9.68
CA SER A 112 21.51 1.76 10.77
C SER A 112 20.51 0.61 10.85
N ASN A 113 20.93 -0.56 11.35
CA ASN A 113 20.01 -1.66 11.68
C ASN A 113 19.62 -1.70 13.16
N ASP A 114 20.46 -1.13 14.03
CA ASP A 114 20.31 -1.16 15.50
C ASP A 114 19.97 0.22 16.12
N GLY A 115 19.99 1.27 15.31
CA GLY A 115 19.75 2.65 15.75
C GLY A 115 20.92 3.28 16.53
N SER A 116 22.06 2.58 16.65
CA SER A 116 23.25 3.00 17.39
C SER A 116 24.50 3.04 16.52
N THR A 117 24.73 2.04 15.68
CA THR A 117 25.84 1.97 14.72
C THR A 117 25.38 2.49 13.36
N TRP A 118 26.03 3.54 12.84
CA TRP A 118 25.61 4.26 11.65
C TRP A 118 26.60 4.13 10.50
N SER A 119 26.06 3.80 9.32
CA SER A 119 26.79 3.79 8.05
C SER A 119 26.37 5.01 7.23
N GLN A 120 27.35 5.81 6.81
CA GLN A 120 27.12 7.00 6.01
C GLN A 120 26.79 6.65 4.57
N LEU A 121 25.69 7.20 4.04
CA LEU A 121 25.28 7.08 2.64
C LEU A 121 25.68 8.31 1.81
N TYR A 122 25.59 9.48 2.43
CA TYR A 122 25.89 10.75 1.78
C TYR A 122 26.39 11.77 2.82
N SER A 123 27.20 12.72 2.37
CA SER A 123 27.56 13.92 3.17
C SER A 123 27.84 15.12 2.28
N THR A 124 27.60 16.31 2.81
CA THR A 124 27.96 17.58 2.18
C THR A 124 28.36 18.61 3.23
N THR A 125 29.18 19.56 2.82
CA THR A 125 29.53 20.79 3.56
C THR A 125 29.07 22.06 2.82
N SER A 126 28.34 21.90 1.73
CA SER A 126 27.90 22.96 0.82
C SER A 126 26.41 22.90 0.48
N GLY A 127 25.59 22.47 1.44
CA GLY A 127 24.13 22.47 1.31
C GLY A 127 23.64 23.89 0.97
N ASN A 128 22.65 23.98 0.10
CA ASN A 128 22.14 25.23 -0.47
C ASN A 128 20.68 25.52 -0.13
N GLY A 129 20.03 24.63 0.66
CA GLY A 129 18.58 24.67 0.87
C GLY A 129 17.82 24.13 -0.35
N ALA A 130 16.53 24.39 -0.43
CA ALA A 130 15.65 23.83 -1.46
C ALA A 130 15.50 22.29 -1.37
N THR A 131 15.56 21.58 -2.47
CA THR A 131 15.41 20.13 -2.53
C THR A 131 16.71 19.47 -2.89
N ASP A 132 17.21 18.60 -2.02
CA ASP A 132 18.32 17.70 -2.33
C ASP A 132 17.78 16.35 -2.74
N ASP A 133 18.03 15.95 -4.00
CA ASP A 133 17.66 14.65 -4.55
C ASP A 133 18.93 13.79 -4.65
N LEU A 134 19.10 12.90 -3.71
CA LEU A 134 20.35 12.20 -3.45
C LEU A 134 20.28 10.75 -3.94
N THR A 135 21.13 10.40 -4.91
CA THR A 135 21.41 9.00 -5.22
C THR A 135 22.32 8.43 -4.14
N VAL A 136 21.83 7.38 -3.48
CA VAL A 136 22.53 6.71 -2.37
C VAL A 136 22.58 5.20 -2.61
N ASN A 137 23.41 4.48 -1.85
CA ASN A 137 23.43 3.02 -1.85
C ASN A 137 23.79 2.51 -0.45
N GLY A 138 22.82 1.90 0.20
CA GLY A 138 23.05 1.26 1.50
C GLY A 138 21.78 0.66 2.08
N THR A 139 21.95 -0.20 3.07
CA THR A 139 20.88 -0.99 3.66
C THR A 139 20.80 -0.74 5.16
N GLY A 140 19.60 -0.45 5.67
CA GLY A 140 19.33 -0.28 7.08
C GLY A 140 17.84 -0.16 7.40
N ARG A 141 17.50 -0.43 8.66
CA ARG A 141 16.14 -0.21 9.19
C ARG A 141 15.87 1.25 9.50
N TYR A 142 16.89 1.95 9.99
CA TYR A 142 16.78 3.35 10.36
C TYR A 142 17.47 4.22 9.33
N LEU A 143 16.81 5.28 8.89
CA LEU A 143 17.37 6.37 8.11
C LEU A 143 17.54 7.58 9.02
N ARG A 144 18.71 8.24 8.99
CA ARG A 144 18.95 9.46 9.75
C ARG A 144 19.50 10.57 8.86
N VAL A 145 18.94 11.76 9.01
CA VAL A 145 19.55 13.01 8.53
C VAL A 145 20.18 13.69 9.72
N PHE A 146 21.48 13.88 9.68
CA PHE A 146 22.27 14.45 10.76
C PHE A 146 22.92 15.74 10.30
N GLY A 147 22.41 16.89 10.79
CA GLY A 147 22.96 18.22 10.53
C GLY A 147 24.14 18.50 11.45
N THR A 148 25.24 18.99 10.87
CA THR A 148 26.47 19.35 11.61
C THR A 148 26.81 20.82 11.54
N GLN A 149 26.23 21.56 10.59
CA GLN A 149 26.35 23.02 10.48
C GLN A 149 25.08 23.61 9.91
N ARG A 150 24.49 24.54 10.63
CA ARG A 150 23.34 25.32 10.18
C ARG A 150 23.77 26.36 9.14
N ALA A 151 22.86 26.68 8.21
CA ALA A 151 23.05 27.80 7.27
C ALA A 151 22.57 29.16 7.82
N THR A 152 21.70 29.12 8.82
CA THR A 152 21.06 30.31 9.43
C THR A 152 21.24 30.32 10.94
N SER A 153 20.77 31.35 11.61
CA SER A 153 20.72 31.43 13.08
C SER A 153 19.66 30.52 13.71
N TYR A 154 18.68 30.07 12.93
CA TYR A 154 17.64 29.13 13.36
C TYR A 154 18.20 27.71 13.57
N GLY A 155 17.32 26.72 13.74
CA GLY A 155 17.68 25.30 13.78
C GLY A 155 17.82 24.68 12.39
N TYR A 156 17.44 23.40 12.27
CA TYR A 156 17.23 22.69 11.01
C TYR A 156 15.75 22.49 10.79
N SER A 157 15.27 22.69 9.57
CA SER A 157 13.86 22.57 9.25
C SER A 157 13.66 21.84 7.92
N LEU A 158 12.85 20.77 7.95
CA LEU A 158 12.54 19.93 6.80
C LEU A 158 11.02 19.88 6.59
N TRP A 159 10.56 20.25 5.41
CA TRP A 159 9.21 19.98 4.96
C TRP A 159 9.00 18.48 4.79
N GLU A 160 9.94 17.80 4.09
CA GLU A 160 9.83 16.36 3.87
C GLU A 160 11.21 15.68 3.81
N VAL A 161 11.24 14.45 4.31
CA VAL A 161 12.28 13.45 4.08
C VAL A 161 11.62 12.27 3.38
N GLU A 162 12.04 12.02 2.14
CA GLU A 162 11.55 10.89 1.37
C GLU A 162 12.68 9.87 1.17
N ALA A 163 12.35 8.60 1.22
CA ALA A 163 13.30 7.51 1.02
C ALA A 163 12.77 6.54 -0.03
N TYR A 164 13.62 6.15 -0.97
CA TYR A 164 13.29 5.26 -2.06
C TYR A 164 14.33 4.15 -2.17
N GLY A 165 13.88 2.97 -2.54
CA GLY A 165 14.75 1.83 -2.70
C GLY A 165 13.94 0.57 -3.00
N GLY A 166 14.63 -0.55 -3.08
CA GLY A 166 14.01 -1.82 -3.34
C GLY A 166 14.38 -2.37 -4.72
N GLY A 167 15.55 -2.97 -4.81
CA GLY A 167 15.76 -4.09 -5.73
C GLY A 167 15.16 -5.31 -5.03
N ALA A 168 14.40 -6.14 -5.76
CA ALA A 168 13.87 -7.39 -5.24
C ALA A 168 15.03 -8.32 -4.83
N THR A 169 15.48 -8.20 -3.59
CA THR A 169 16.02 -9.35 -2.88
C THR A 169 14.79 -10.08 -2.36
N THR A 170 14.65 -11.36 -2.66
CA THR A 170 13.73 -12.24 -1.96
C THR A 170 13.81 -11.89 -0.47
N PRO A 171 12.72 -11.45 0.16
CA PRO A 171 12.77 -11.15 1.59
C PRO A 171 13.22 -12.41 2.30
N PRO A 172 14.11 -12.32 3.32
CA PRO A 172 14.30 -13.44 4.23
C PRO A 172 12.94 -13.82 4.78
N PRO A 173 12.69 -15.11 5.15
CA PRO A 173 11.40 -15.54 5.64
C PRO A 173 10.95 -14.57 6.74
N SER A 174 9.79 -13.94 6.53
CA SER A 174 9.27 -12.89 7.39
C SER A 174 9.16 -13.40 8.82
N THR A 175 9.92 -12.83 9.73
CA THR A 175 9.76 -13.00 11.18
C THR A 175 8.71 -12.04 11.74
N GLY A 176 8.15 -11.17 10.89
CA GLY A 176 7.07 -10.26 11.23
C GLY A 176 5.82 -11.01 11.65
N THR A 177 5.25 -10.61 12.77
CA THR A 177 4.05 -11.24 13.35
C THR A 177 2.75 -10.59 12.90
N ASN A 178 2.82 -9.40 12.29
CA ASN A 178 1.68 -8.59 11.90
C ASN A 178 1.53 -8.45 10.38
N LEU A 179 0.31 -8.19 9.93
CA LEU A 179 -0.03 -8.09 8.52
C LEU A 179 0.56 -6.85 7.83
N ASP A 180 0.91 -5.81 8.58
CA ASP A 180 1.60 -4.61 8.08
C ASP A 180 3.11 -4.79 7.87
N ASP A 181 3.68 -5.94 8.24
CA ASP A 181 4.99 -6.34 7.73
C ASP A 181 4.93 -6.43 6.18
N PRO A 182 5.86 -5.81 5.45
CA PRO A 182 5.78 -5.72 3.98
C PRO A 182 5.59 -7.06 3.27
N ALA A 183 6.26 -8.13 3.74
CA ALA A 183 6.12 -9.45 3.13
C ALA A 183 4.75 -10.07 3.43
N LYS A 184 4.22 -9.89 4.64
CA LYS A 184 2.87 -10.32 5.01
C LYS A 184 1.80 -9.53 4.27
N LYS A 185 2.01 -8.22 4.10
CA LYS A 185 1.11 -7.37 3.34
C LYS A 185 1.05 -7.79 1.88
N GLU A 186 2.19 -8.13 1.26
CA GLU A 186 2.21 -8.69 -0.11
C GLU A 186 1.41 -10.00 -0.21
N VAL A 187 1.51 -10.88 0.77
CA VAL A 187 0.66 -12.10 0.86
C VAL A 187 -0.82 -11.72 0.93
N ALA A 188 -1.18 -10.76 1.77
CA ALA A 188 -2.56 -10.29 1.90
C ALA A 188 -3.11 -9.72 0.58
N MET A 189 -2.30 -8.91 -0.13
CA MET A 189 -2.69 -8.37 -1.44
C MET A 189 -2.94 -9.46 -2.47
N LYS A 190 -2.09 -10.49 -2.53
CA LYS A 190 -2.27 -11.64 -3.43
C LYS A 190 -3.51 -12.45 -3.07
N LEU A 191 -3.77 -12.67 -1.79
CA LEU A 191 -4.97 -13.36 -1.32
C LEU A 191 -6.23 -12.60 -1.75
N VAL A 192 -6.35 -11.31 -1.43
CA VAL A 192 -7.51 -10.49 -1.84
C VAL A 192 -7.65 -10.48 -3.36
N SER A 193 -6.57 -10.32 -4.11
CA SER A 193 -6.62 -10.31 -5.58
C SER A 193 -7.10 -11.64 -6.16
N SER A 194 -6.74 -12.77 -5.54
CA SER A 194 -7.29 -14.06 -5.95
C SER A 194 -8.79 -14.18 -5.71
N PHE A 195 -9.31 -13.49 -4.69
CA PHE A 195 -10.74 -13.46 -4.36
C PHE A 195 -11.55 -12.48 -5.22
N GLU A 196 -10.96 -11.36 -5.60
CA GLU A 196 -11.65 -10.31 -6.38
C GLU A 196 -11.44 -10.46 -7.89
N ASN A 197 -10.24 -10.94 -8.31
CA ASN A 197 -9.79 -10.87 -9.69
C ASN A 197 -9.33 -12.22 -10.27
N SER A 198 -9.46 -13.32 -9.54
CA SER A 198 -8.93 -14.64 -9.95
C SER A 198 -7.46 -14.58 -10.40
N SER A 199 -6.64 -13.80 -9.73
CA SER A 199 -5.23 -13.55 -10.07
C SER A 199 -4.39 -13.23 -8.84
N LEU A 200 -3.12 -13.68 -8.84
CA LEU A 200 -2.14 -13.25 -7.84
C LEU A 200 -1.43 -11.95 -8.22
N ASP A 201 -1.55 -11.53 -9.48
CA ASP A 201 -0.99 -10.24 -9.95
C ASP A 201 -1.96 -9.09 -9.65
N TRP A 202 -1.98 -8.68 -8.38
CA TRP A 202 -2.83 -7.58 -7.95
C TRP A 202 -2.41 -6.23 -8.56
N ARG A 203 -1.14 -6.09 -8.98
CA ARG A 203 -0.64 -4.87 -9.60
C ARG A 203 -1.18 -4.66 -11.01
N ALA A 204 -1.57 -5.72 -11.71
CA ALA A 204 -2.26 -5.61 -13.00
C ALA A 204 -3.59 -4.84 -12.87
N GLN A 205 -4.19 -4.81 -11.68
CA GLN A 205 -5.47 -4.14 -11.43
C GLN A 205 -5.35 -2.60 -11.36
N PHE A 206 -4.17 -2.01 -11.27
CA PHE A 206 -4.03 -0.55 -11.33
C PHE A 206 -4.67 0.05 -12.58
N SER A 207 -4.63 -0.66 -13.70
CA SER A 207 -5.16 -0.21 -14.99
C SER A 207 -6.61 -0.64 -15.26
N TYR A 208 -7.20 -1.48 -14.39
CA TYR A 208 -8.57 -1.93 -14.57
C TYR A 208 -9.54 -0.76 -14.49
N ILE A 209 -10.47 -0.70 -15.44
CA ILE A 209 -11.62 0.20 -15.46
C ILE A 209 -12.70 -0.35 -16.37
N GLU A 210 -13.92 -0.49 -15.85
CA GLU A 210 -15.11 -1.00 -16.56
C GLU A 210 -16.38 -0.49 -15.87
N ASP A 211 -17.46 -0.26 -16.61
CA ASP A 211 -18.79 -0.21 -16.05
C ASP A 211 -19.36 -1.62 -15.97
N ILE A 212 -19.48 -2.15 -14.76
CA ILE A 212 -20.01 -3.49 -14.52
C ILE A 212 -21.55 -3.55 -14.43
N GLY A 213 -22.23 -2.42 -14.64
CA GLY A 213 -23.68 -2.32 -14.67
C GLY A 213 -24.36 -2.50 -13.30
N ASP A 214 -23.69 -2.17 -12.22
CA ASP A 214 -24.19 -2.32 -10.85
C ASP A 214 -24.79 -1.01 -10.26
N GLY A 215 -24.94 0.03 -11.10
CA GLY A 215 -25.52 1.32 -10.72
C GLY A 215 -24.54 2.27 -10.02
N ARG A 216 -23.24 1.99 -10.03
CA ARG A 216 -22.19 2.82 -9.42
C ARG A 216 -21.28 3.53 -10.44
N GLY A 217 -21.64 3.44 -11.75
CA GLY A 217 -20.86 3.95 -12.86
C GLY A 217 -19.58 3.15 -13.10
N TYR A 218 -18.48 3.81 -13.48
CA TYR A 218 -17.20 3.12 -13.65
C TYR A 218 -16.68 2.56 -12.34
N THR A 219 -16.20 1.32 -12.38
CA THR A 219 -15.44 0.64 -11.33
C THR A 219 -14.01 0.43 -11.79
N ALA A 220 -13.01 0.86 -11.02
CA ALA A 220 -11.61 0.89 -11.47
C ALA A 220 -10.58 0.65 -10.36
N GLY A 221 -9.36 0.26 -10.77
CA GLY A 221 -8.21 0.13 -9.86
C GLY A 221 -8.22 -1.09 -8.96
N ILE A 222 -7.28 -1.11 -8.02
CA ILE A 222 -6.93 -2.28 -7.19
C ILE A 222 -8.00 -2.69 -6.18
N ILE A 223 -8.97 -1.84 -5.87
CA ILE A 223 -10.06 -2.13 -4.93
C ILE A 223 -11.44 -1.82 -5.50
N GLY A 224 -11.53 -1.44 -6.80
CA GLY A 224 -12.80 -1.13 -7.44
C GLY A 224 -13.35 0.24 -7.04
N PHE A 225 -12.55 1.30 -7.14
CA PHE A 225 -13.01 2.68 -7.00
C PHE A 225 -14.14 2.98 -7.96
N CYS A 226 -15.23 3.56 -7.48
CA CYS A 226 -16.42 3.81 -8.30
C CYS A 226 -16.64 5.30 -8.56
N SER A 227 -17.01 5.65 -9.81
CA SER A 227 -17.26 7.05 -10.18
C SER A 227 -18.50 7.65 -9.51
N GLY A 228 -19.46 6.80 -9.13
CA GLY A 228 -20.72 7.21 -8.50
C GLY A 228 -20.71 7.20 -6.98
N THR A 229 -19.65 6.75 -6.30
CA THR A 229 -19.63 6.59 -4.83
C THR A 229 -18.68 7.56 -4.12
N GLY A 230 -18.00 8.44 -4.86
CA GLY A 230 -17.12 9.48 -4.33
C GLY A 230 -15.68 9.05 -4.14
N ASP A 231 -15.40 7.78 -3.96
CA ASP A 231 -14.06 7.25 -3.71
C ASP A 231 -13.11 7.40 -4.92
N MET A 232 -13.63 7.24 -6.15
CA MET A 232 -12.85 7.55 -7.36
C MET A 232 -12.53 9.04 -7.47
N LEU A 233 -13.48 9.92 -7.12
CA LEU A 233 -13.26 11.36 -7.08
C LEU A 233 -12.16 11.72 -6.08
N ASP A 234 -12.25 11.21 -4.85
CA ASP A 234 -11.26 11.43 -3.79
C ASP A 234 -9.87 10.96 -4.23
N LEU A 235 -9.77 9.79 -4.87
CA LEU A 235 -8.53 9.26 -5.40
C LEU A 235 -7.92 10.19 -6.46
N VAL A 236 -8.73 10.65 -7.44
CA VAL A 236 -8.23 11.52 -8.53
C VAL A 236 -7.87 12.91 -8.01
N GLU A 237 -8.57 13.44 -7.00
CA GLU A 237 -8.20 14.67 -6.31
C GLU A 237 -6.83 14.55 -5.62
N ARG A 238 -6.59 13.47 -4.87
CA ARG A 238 -5.30 13.19 -4.22
C ARG A 238 -4.17 13.02 -5.22
N TYR A 239 -4.42 12.27 -6.29
CA TYR A 239 -3.44 12.12 -7.36
C TYR A 239 -3.12 13.47 -8.02
N THR A 240 -4.14 14.30 -8.27
CA THR A 240 -3.93 15.62 -8.89
C THR A 240 -3.21 16.59 -7.95
N ALA A 241 -3.43 16.50 -6.65
CA ALA A 241 -2.66 17.24 -5.66
C ALA A 241 -1.19 16.83 -5.63
N ALA A 242 -0.91 15.51 -5.73
CA ALA A 242 0.46 14.98 -5.77
C ALA A 242 1.16 15.23 -7.11
N LYS A 243 0.41 15.24 -8.22
CA LYS A 243 0.93 15.44 -9.59
C LYS A 243 -0.03 16.30 -10.42
N PRO A 244 0.10 17.64 -10.33
CA PRO A 244 -0.66 18.54 -11.19
C PRO A 244 -0.43 18.26 -12.68
N GLY A 245 -1.48 18.39 -13.51
CA GLY A 245 -1.41 18.13 -14.94
C GLY A 245 -1.36 16.65 -15.36
N ASN A 246 -1.69 15.72 -14.45
CA ASN A 246 -1.85 14.31 -14.76
C ASN A 246 -3.03 14.05 -15.73
N PRO A 247 -3.10 12.88 -16.39
CA PRO A 247 -4.14 12.59 -17.39
C PRO A 247 -5.56 12.62 -16.88
N LEU A 248 -5.80 12.43 -15.57
CA LEU A 248 -7.13 12.41 -14.95
C LEU A 248 -7.59 13.78 -14.46
N ALA A 249 -6.68 14.74 -14.26
CA ALA A 249 -7.02 16.08 -13.77
C ALA A 249 -8.12 16.79 -14.60
N PRO A 250 -8.15 16.70 -15.94
CA PRO A 250 -9.21 17.33 -16.74
C PRO A 250 -10.61 16.77 -16.47
N TYR A 251 -10.73 15.57 -15.91
CA TYR A 251 -12.01 14.89 -15.63
C TYR A 251 -12.59 15.19 -14.25
N LEU A 252 -11.87 15.91 -13.38
CA LEU A 252 -12.37 16.26 -12.03
C LEU A 252 -13.72 16.96 -12.03
N PRO A 253 -14.00 17.94 -12.94
CA PRO A 253 -15.34 18.53 -13.00
C PRO A 253 -16.46 17.53 -13.32
N ALA A 254 -16.19 16.58 -14.24
CA ALA A 254 -17.14 15.53 -14.60
C ALA A 254 -17.32 14.52 -13.45
N LEU A 255 -16.25 14.06 -12.80
CA LEU A 255 -16.32 13.18 -11.62
C LEU A 255 -17.15 13.79 -10.50
N ARG A 256 -17.01 15.10 -10.24
CA ARG A 256 -17.84 15.80 -9.25
C ARG A 256 -19.32 15.85 -9.66
N ALA A 257 -19.59 16.02 -10.96
CA ALA A 257 -20.95 16.11 -11.48
C ALA A 257 -21.70 14.78 -11.46
N VAL A 258 -21.00 13.66 -11.69
CA VAL A 258 -21.61 12.31 -11.70
C VAL A 258 -21.61 11.63 -10.33
N ASN A 259 -20.94 12.19 -9.32
CA ASN A 259 -20.91 11.64 -7.98
C ASN A 259 -22.34 11.49 -7.42
N GLY A 260 -22.66 10.32 -6.88
CA GLY A 260 -24.02 9.97 -6.43
C GLY A 260 -24.91 9.36 -7.54
N THR A 261 -24.39 9.15 -8.75
CA THR A 261 -25.11 8.59 -9.90
C THR A 261 -24.28 7.52 -10.61
N ASP A 262 -24.89 6.77 -11.53
CA ASP A 262 -24.23 5.84 -12.43
C ASP A 262 -23.85 6.47 -13.79
N SER A 263 -24.01 7.77 -13.93
CA SER A 263 -23.80 8.51 -15.19
C SER A 263 -22.34 8.56 -15.59
N HIS A 264 -22.09 8.48 -16.91
CA HIS A 264 -20.77 8.70 -17.51
C HIS A 264 -20.64 10.07 -18.18
N GLN A 265 -21.58 11.00 -17.89
CA GLN A 265 -21.60 12.31 -18.55
C GLN A 265 -20.29 13.08 -18.33
N GLY A 266 -19.60 13.41 -19.43
CA GLY A 266 -18.33 14.11 -19.41
C GLY A 266 -17.10 13.21 -19.08
N LEU A 267 -17.32 11.94 -18.77
CA LEU A 267 -16.26 10.93 -18.63
C LEU A 267 -16.01 10.23 -19.97
N ASP A 268 -17.07 9.90 -20.70
CA ASP A 268 -16.97 9.27 -22.02
C ASP A 268 -16.56 10.26 -23.12
N PRO A 269 -15.83 9.76 -24.15
CA PRO A 269 -15.25 8.41 -24.27
C PRO A 269 -13.81 8.31 -23.72
N GLY A 270 -13.27 9.38 -23.14
CA GLY A 270 -11.83 9.54 -22.90
C GLY A 270 -11.32 9.04 -21.55
N PHE A 271 -12.16 9.07 -20.52
CA PHE A 271 -11.76 8.77 -19.14
C PHE A 271 -11.17 7.37 -18.95
N PRO A 272 -11.71 6.27 -19.51
CA PRO A 272 -11.11 4.96 -19.38
C PRO A 272 -9.67 4.88 -19.95
N ASN A 273 -9.40 5.59 -21.03
CA ASN A 273 -8.05 5.64 -21.60
C ASN A 273 -7.11 6.50 -20.74
N ALA A 274 -7.58 7.62 -20.22
CA ALA A 274 -6.82 8.46 -19.28
C ALA A 274 -6.48 7.69 -17.99
N TRP A 275 -7.41 6.87 -17.48
CA TRP A 275 -7.16 5.97 -16.34
C TRP A 275 -6.02 4.98 -16.62
N ARG A 276 -6.11 4.26 -17.75
CA ARG A 276 -5.07 3.30 -18.14
C ARG A 276 -3.71 3.97 -18.36
N GLN A 277 -3.69 5.19 -18.88
CA GLN A 277 -2.47 5.98 -19.00
C GLN A 277 -1.92 6.37 -17.62
N ALA A 278 -2.77 6.83 -16.72
CA ALA A 278 -2.38 7.16 -15.35
C ALA A 278 -1.85 5.95 -14.58
N ALA A 279 -2.40 4.76 -14.83
CA ALA A 279 -1.99 3.51 -14.18
C ALA A 279 -0.52 3.11 -14.42
N ALA A 280 0.12 3.64 -15.47
CA ALA A 280 1.55 3.49 -15.69
C ALA A 280 2.40 4.45 -14.83
N ASP A 281 1.78 5.44 -14.18
CA ASP A 281 2.46 6.41 -13.34
C ASP A 281 2.64 5.88 -11.90
N PRO A 282 3.89 5.76 -11.41
CA PRO A 282 4.14 5.32 -10.03
C PRO A 282 3.46 6.19 -8.96
N VAL A 283 3.25 7.48 -9.23
CA VAL A 283 2.54 8.37 -8.29
C VAL A 283 1.07 7.96 -8.18
N PHE A 284 0.43 7.60 -9.29
CA PHE A 284 -0.95 7.13 -9.28
C PHE A 284 -1.10 5.76 -8.62
N GLN A 285 -0.16 4.84 -8.90
CA GLN A 285 -0.12 3.54 -8.22
C GLN A 285 0.01 3.71 -6.71
N ALA A 286 0.96 4.52 -6.25
CA ALA A 286 1.14 4.82 -4.83
C ALA A 286 -0.11 5.50 -4.22
N THR A 287 -0.82 6.34 -4.98
CA THR A 287 -2.05 6.99 -4.51
C THR A 287 -3.18 5.96 -4.34
N GLN A 288 -3.34 5.01 -5.28
CA GLN A 288 -4.30 3.92 -5.14
C GLN A 288 -4.00 3.03 -3.92
N GLU A 289 -2.73 2.69 -3.71
CA GLU A 289 -2.31 1.92 -2.53
C GLU A 289 -2.55 2.66 -1.23
N ALA A 290 -2.23 3.96 -1.17
CA ALA A 290 -2.45 4.78 0.01
C ALA A 290 -3.95 4.91 0.34
N GLU A 291 -4.80 5.03 -0.66
CA GLU A 291 -6.25 5.12 -0.47
C GLU A 291 -6.85 3.81 0.00
N ARG A 292 -6.46 2.67 -0.59
CA ARG A 292 -6.79 1.33 -0.08
C ARG A 292 -6.39 1.19 1.39
N ASP A 293 -5.18 1.60 1.71
CA ASP A 293 -4.66 1.47 3.07
C ASP A 293 -5.42 2.34 4.06
N ARG A 294 -5.75 3.56 3.66
CA ARG A 294 -6.50 4.51 4.48
C ARG A 294 -7.92 4.02 4.78
N VAL A 295 -8.60 3.50 3.77
CA VAL A 295 -10.02 3.16 3.86
C VAL A 295 -10.24 1.77 4.46
N TYR A 296 -9.44 0.79 4.06
CA TYR A 296 -9.70 -0.61 4.39
C TYR A 296 -8.60 -1.24 5.26
N PHE A 297 -7.33 -1.13 4.84
CA PHE A 297 -6.26 -1.91 5.46
C PHE A 297 -5.95 -1.42 6.89
N ASN A 298 -5.63 -0.14 7.06
CA ASN A 298 -5.19 0.39 8.34
C ASN A 298 -6.27 0.31 9.43
N PRO A 299 -7.56 0.67 9.17
CA PRO A 299 -8.61 0.52 10.17
C PRO A 299 -8.84 -0.93 10.60
N ALA A 300 -8.93 -1.85 9.63
CA ALA A 300 -9.18 -3.26 9.92
C ALA A 300 -8.01 -3.93 10.67
N VAL A 301 -6.78 -3.72 10.20
CA VAL A 301 -5.57 -4.26 10.85
C VAL A 301 -5.35 -3.63 12.23
N GLY A 302 -5.60 -2.33 12.39
CA GLY A 302 -5.55 -1.64 13.67
C GLY A 302 -6.54 -2.22 14.69
N GLN A 303 -7.79 -2.47 14.27
CA GLN A 303 -8.79 -3.12 15.12
C GLN A 303 -8.39 -4.56 15.45
N ALA A 304 -7.88 -5.32 14.49
CA ALA A 304 -7.44 -6.69 14.71
C ALA A 304 -6.29 -6.77 15.73
N LYS A 305 -5.33 -5.85 15.68
CA LYS A 305 -4.26 -5.72 16.67
C LYS A 305 -4.82 -5.38 18.07
N THR A 306 -5.82 -4.50 18.15
CA THR A 306 -6.51 -4.16 19.38
C THR A 306 -7.19 -5.39 19.99
N ASP A 307 -7.73 -6.28 19.15
CA ASP A 307 -8.34 -7.54 19.58
C ASP A 307 -7.29 -8.63 19.90
N GLY A 308 -6.00 -8.37 19.68
CA GLY A 308 -4.89 -9.28 19.97
C GLY A 308 -4.67 -10.35 18.92
N LEU A 309 -5.13 -10.13 17.66
CA LEU A 309 -5.08 -11.11 16.58
C LEU A 309 -3.73 -11.07 15.86
N LYS A 310 -3.24 -12.24 15.47
CA LYS A 310 -2.09 -12.43 14.58
C LYS A 310 -2.44 -12.20 13.11
N ALA A 311 -1.47 -12.40 12.21
CA ALA A 311 -1.58 -12.05 10.81
C ALA A 311 -2.81 -12.64 10.09
N LEU A 312 -3.20 -13.89 10.39
CA LEU A 312 -4.41 -14.49 9.80
C LEU A 312 -5.68 -13.76 10.23
N GLY A 313 -5.80 -13.43 11.52
CA GLY A 313 -6.95 -12.68 12.04
C GLY A 313 -6.98 -11.24 11.53
N GLN A 314 -5.82 -10.61 11.42
CA GLN A 314 -5.68 -9.28 10.81
C GLN A 314 -6.09 -9.32 9.33
N PHE A 315 -5.71 -10.37 8.60
CA PHE A 315 -6.14 -10.60 7.22
C PHE A 315 -7.65 -10.84 7.10
N ALA A 316 -8.23 -11.66 7.98
CA ALA A 316 -9.66 -11.92 7.98
C ALA A 316 -10.49 -10.63 8.19
N TYR A 317 -10.02 -9.73 9.03
CA TYR A 317 -10.65 -8.42 9.25
C TYR A 317 -10.52 -7.52 8.03
N TYR A 318 -9.31 -7.43 7.46
CA TYR A 318 -9.06 -6.64 6.26
C TYR A 318 -9.90 -7.12 5.08
N ASP A 319 -9.93 -8.41 4.82
CA ASP A 319 -10.71 -9.00 3.73
C ASP A 319 -12.23 -8.84 3.94
N ALA A 320 -12.69 -8.89 5.20
CA ALA A 320 -14.08 -8.57 5.52
C ALA A 320 -14.41 -7.09 5.24
N ALA A 321 -13.51 -6.17 5.60
CA ALA A 321 -13.68 -4.74 5.33
C ALA A 321 -13.70 -4.43 3.82
N VAL A 322 -12.86 -5.11 3.02
CA VAL A 322 -12.85 -4.96 1.55
C VAL A 322 -14.20 -5.41 0.95
N MET A 323 -14.73 -6.54 1.39
CA MET A 323 -15.95 -7.12 0.80
C MET A 323 -17.24 -6.43 1.28
N HIS A 324 -17.33 -6.12 2.58
CA HIS A 324 -18.57 -5.68 3.24
C HIS A 324 -18.56 -4.20 3.64
N GLY A 325 -17.45 -3.49 3.37
CA GLY A 325 -17.25 -2.14 3.88
C GLY A 325 -17.07 -2.09 5.41
N GLU A 326 -16.88 -0.89 5.95
CA GLU A 326 -16.62 -0.69 7.37
C GLU A 326 -17.80 -1.12 8.25
N GLU A 327 -19.02 -0.79 7.86
CA GLU A 327 -20.22 -1.14 8.64
C GLU A 327 -20.49 -2.64 8.67
N GLY A 328 -20.38 -3.32 7.52
CA GLY A 328 -20.51 -4.76 7.43
C GLY A 328 -19.45 -5.47 8.26
N PHE A 329 -18.20 -5.06 8.15
CA PHE A 329 -17.11 -5.57 8.99
C PHE A 329 -17.40 -5.39 10.50
N ARG A 330 -17.84 -4.20 10.92
CA ARG A 330 -18.19 -3.94 12.33
C ARG A 330 -19.36 -4.81 12.80
N SER A 331 -20.34 -5.06 11.94
CA SER A 331 -21.47 -5.94 12.24
C SER A 331 -21.00 -7.38 12.45
N ILE A 332 -20.20 -7.93 11.53
CA ILE A 332 -19.62 -9.27 11.63
C ILE A 332 -18.81 -9.41 12.92
N ARG A 333 -17.94 -8.44 13.22
CA ARG A 333 -17.14 -8.42 14.45
C ARG A 333 -18.02 -8.42 15.71
N ARG A 334 -19.09 -7.64 15.74
CA ARG A 334 -20.03 -7.59 16.87
C ARG A 334 -20.66 -8.96 17.12
N VAL A 335 -21.06 -9.66 16.07
CA VAL A 335 -21.59 -11.02 16.17
C VAL A 335 -20.54 -11.99 16.70
N ALA A 336 -19.31 -11.92 16.19
CA ALA A 336 -18.19 -12.74 16.68
C ALA A 336 -17.93 -12.53 18.18
N LEU A 337 -17.88 -11.27 18.64
CA LEU A 337 -17.70 -10.90 20.04
C LEU A 337 -18.81 -11.41 20.97
N SER A 338 -20.04 -11.58 20.47
CA SER A 338 -21.14 -12.18 21.24
C SER A 338 -21.00 -13.69 21.39
N ARG A 339 -20.16 -14.35 20.58
CA ARG A 339 -19.98 -15.80 20.54
C ARG A 339 -18.67 -16.26 21.17
N ALA A 340 -17.64 -15.43 21.11
CA ALA A 340 -16.31 -15.78 21.63
C ALA A 340 -15.54 -14.55 22.10
N THR A 341 -14.72 -14.73 23.12
CA THR A 341 -13.86 -13.69 23.70
C THR A 341 -12.59 -13.55 22.85
N PRO A 342 -12.17 -12.33 22.46
CA PRO A 342 -10.95 -12.12 21.70
C PRO A 342 -9.69 -12.30 22.57
N PRO A 343 -8.50 -12.53 21.96
CA PRO A 343 -7.24 -12.72 22.70
C PRO A 343 -6.88 -11.57 23.65
N SER A 344 -7.13 -10.33 23.27
CA SER A 344 -6.88 -9.15 24.12
C SER A 344 -7.65 -9.15 25.44
N GLN A 345 -8.71 -9.95 25.52
CA GLN A 345 -9.55 -10.13 26.72
C GLN A 345 -9.37 -11.52 27.35
N GLY A 346 -8.29 -12.23 27.00
CA GLY A 346 -7.95 -13.55 27.54
C GLY A 346 -8.59 -14.74 26.82
N GLY A 347 -9.27 -14.52 25.69
CA GLY A 347 -9.83 -15.57 24.84
C GLY A 347 -8.79 -16.32 24.01
N ASN A 348 -9.21 -17.47 23.47
CA ASN A 348 -8.38 -18.23 22.52
C ASN A 348 -8.58 -17.71 21.11
N GLU A 349 -7.48 -17.38 20.40
CA GLU A 349 -7.52 -16.78 19.07
C GLU A 349 -8.20 -17.69 18.03
N THR A 350 -7.91 -18.99 18.04
CA THR A 350 -8.53 -19.95 17.10
C THR A 350 -10.05 -20.02 17.30
N THR A 351 -10.49 -20.09 18.55
CA THR A 351 -11.93 -20.11 18.90
C THR A 351 -12.61 -18.81 18.45
N TYR A 352 -11.98 -17.67 18.70
CA TYR A 352 -12.50 -16.38 18.27
C TYR A 352 -12.57 -16.26 16.75
N LEU A 353 -11.54 -16.67 16.03
CA LEU A 353 -11.51 -16.63 14.57
C LEU A 353 -12.55 -17.57 13.94
N HIS A 354 -12.82 -18.75 14.52
CA HIS A 354 -13.94 -19.57 14.05
C HIS A 354 -15.27 -18.81 14.18
N ALA A 355 -15.53 -18.18 15.33
CA ALA A 355 -16.74 -17.38 15.53
C ALA A 355 -16.84 -16.20 14.56
N PHE A 356 -15.72 -15.55 14.24
CA PHE A 356 -15.67 -14.47 13.26
C PHE A 356 -15.95 -14.96 11.84
N LEU A 357 -15.35 -16.06 11.43
CA LEU A 357 -15.55 -16.65 10.11
C LEU A 357 -16.98 -17.19 9.93
N ASP A 358 -17.57 -17.77 11.00
CA ASP A 358 -18.97 -18.19 11.00
C ASP A 358 -19.92 -16.99 10.81
N ALA A 359 -19.70 -15.92 11.59
CA ALA A 359 -20.48 -14.69 11.46
C ALA A 359 -20.34 -14.06 10.05
N ARG A 360 -19.16 -14.15 9.47
CA ARG A 360 -18.90 -13.64 8.12
C ARG A 360 -19.61 -14.47 7.05
N GLU A 361 -19.57 -15.79 7.14
CA GLU A 361 -20.30 -16.66 6.18
C GLU A 361 -21.82 -16.42 6.29
N GLU A 362 -22.35 -16.18 7.50
CA GLU A 362 -23.76 -15.82 7.69
C GLU A 362 -24.09 -14.48 7.01
N GLU A 363 -23.22 -13.49 7.11
CA GLU A 363 -23.38 -12.20 6.42
C GLU A 363 -23.35 -12.37 4.89
N MET A 364 -22.38 -13.12 4.37
CA MET A 364 -22.24 -13.40 2.93
C MET A 364 -23.50 -14.05 2.35
N ARG A 365 -24.12 -15.00 3.07
CA ARG A 365 -25.34 -15.70 2.61
C ARG A 365 -26.59 -14.82 2.56
N LYS A 366 -26.59 -13.61 3.09
CA LYS A 366 -27.72 -12.68 3.01
C LYS A 366 -27.85 -12.05 1.62
N GLU A 367 -26.77 -12.04 0.85
CA GLU A 367 -26.73 -11.45 -0.49
C GLU A 367 -26.41 -12.55 -1.52
N GLU A 368 -27.23 -12.71 -2.55
CA GLU A 368 -27.03 -13.71 -3.59
C GLU A 368 -25.66 -13.56 -4.27
N ALA A 369 -25.24 -12.30 -4.51
CA ALA A 369 -23.94 -11.99 -5.13
C ALA A 369 -22.74 -12.44 -4.28
N HIS A 370 -22.90 -12.61 -2.98
CA HIS A 370 -21.85 -13.02 -2.04
C HIS A 370 -22.04 -14.42 -1.47
N SER A 371 -23.02 -15.18 -1.97
CA SER A 371 -23.41 -16.49 -1.42
C SER A 371 -22.35 -17.59 -1.53
N ASP A 372 -21.40 -17.46 -2.46
CA ASP A 372 -20.21 -18.34 -2.51
C ASP A 372 -19.21 -17.95 -1.41
N THR A 373 -19.14 -18.79 -0.39
CA THR A 373 -18.29 -18.56 0.80
C THR A 373 -16.89 -19.15 0.68
N THR A 374 -16.45 -19.60 -0.51
CA THR A 374 -15.16 -20.30 -0.67
C THR A 374 -13.95 -19.45 -0.27
N ARG A 375 -14.00 -18.10 -0.41
CA ARG A 375 -12.94 -17.23 0.13
C ARG A 375 -12.76 -17.34 1.65
N VAL A 376 -13.81 -17.76 2.36
CA VAL A 376 -13.76 -18.08 3.79
C VAL A 376 -13.49 -19.54 4.01
N SER A 377 -14.35 -20.42 3.48
CA SER A 377 -14.38 -21.85 3.82
C SER A 377 -13.15 -22.62 3.33
N THR A 378 -12.65 -22.35 2.12
CA THR A 378 -11.54 -23.09 1.50
C THR A 378 -10.21 -22.34 1.49
N ALA A 379 -10.19 -21.07 1.95
CA ALA A 379 -8.97 -20.29 2.14
C ALA A 379 -8.74 -19.97 3.63
N GLN A 380 -9.44 -18.99 4.20
CA GLN A 380 -9.16 -18.51 5.57
C GLN A 380 -9.36 -19.61 6.62
N ARG A 381 -10.47 -20.35 6.54
CA ARG A 381 -10.76 -21.45 7.47
C ARG A 381 -9.77 -22.60 7.31
N LYS A 382 -9.31 -22.87 6.10
CA LYS A 382 -8.23 -23.84 5.86
C LYS A 382 -6.96 -23.44 6.60
N PHE A 383 -6.49 -22.21 6.44
CA PHE A 383 -5.29 -21.72 7.14
C PHE A 383 -5.46 -21.76 8.66
N LEU A 384 -6.66 -21.44 9.15
CA LEU A 384 -6.99 -21.51 10.58
C LEU A 384 -6.91 -22.96 11.09
N ASN A 385 -7.50 -23.92 10.38
CA ASN A 385 -7.50 -25.33 10.74
C ASN A 385 -6.10 -25.96 10.68
N GLU A 386 -5.23 -25.46 9.82
CA GLU A 386 -3.81 -25.82 9.76
C GLU A 386 -2.96 -25.19 10.87
N GLY A 387 -3.57 -24.34 11.72
CA GLY A 387 -2.87 -23.61 12.76
C GLY A 387 -1.97 -22.48 12.25
N ASN A 388 -2.08 -22.10 10.98
CA ASN A 388 -1.24 -21.07 10.37
C ASN A 388 -1.71 -19.65 10.68
N LEU A 389 -1.74 -19.31 11.96
CA LEU A 389 -2.16 -17.99 12.44
C LEU A 389 -1.26 -16.84 11.97
N HIS A 390 -0.07 -17.15 11.50
CA HIS A 390 0.90 -16.16 11.03
C HIS A 390 0.92 -15.96 9.52
N LEU A 391 0.04 -16.63 8.74
CA LEU A 391 0.07 -16.63 7.28
C LEU A 391 1.48 -16.92 6.74
N THR A 392 2.13 -17.94 7.31
CA THR A 392 3.46 -18.35 6.89
C THR A 392 3.36 -19.12 5.57
N THR A 393 4.16 -18.74 4.61
CA THR A 393 4.31 -19.44 3.33
C THR A 393 5.10 -20.75 3.51
N PRO A 394 4.87 -21.77 2.66
CA PRO A 394 3.96 -21.75 1.51
C PRO A 394 2.49 -21.80 1.87
N LEU A 395 1.65 -21.14 1.07
CA LEU A 395 0.20 -21.16 1.20
C LEU A 395 -0.42 -21.80 -0.05
N SER A 396 -1.49 -22.57 0.12
CA SER A 396 -2.30 -23.09 -0.99
C SER A 396 -3.77 -23.05 -0.61
N TRP A 397 -4.63 -22.62 -1.52
CA TRP A 397 -6.08 -22.55 -1.30
C TRP A 397 -6.83 -22.71 -2.62
N SER A 398 -8.14 -22.86 -2.53
CA SER A 398 -9.03 -22.78 -3.68
C SER A 398 -10.13 -21.76 -3.40
N VAL A 399 -10.57 -21.06 -4.43
CA VAL A 399 -11.66 -20.07 -4.35
C VAL A 399 -12.38 -20.03 -5.70
N TYR A 400 -13.71 -20.01 -5.69
CA TYR A 400 -14.54 -19.96 -6.91
C TYR A 400 -14.19 -21.04 -7.96
N GLY A 401 -13.75 -22.22 -7.49
CA GLY A 401 -13.35 -23.35 -8.36
C GLY A 401 -11.92 -23.27 -8.90
N GLU A 402 -11.17 -22.21 -8.63
CA GLU A 402 -9.77 -22.06 -9.03
C GLU A 402 -8.81 -22.33 -7.85
N SER A 403 -7.63 -22.88 -8.15
CA SER A 403 -6.60 -23.18 -7.14
C SER A 403 -5.42 -22.21 -7.26
N PHE A 404 -4.96 -21.73 -6.12
CA PHE A 404 -3.84 -20.78 -6.02
C PHE A 404 -2.80 -21.27 -5.03
N SER A 405 -1.57 -20.81 -5.20
CA SER A 405 -0.49 -21.04 -4.24
C SER A 405 0.49 -19.88 -4.21
N ILE A 406 1.03 -19.58 -3.03
CA ILE A 406 2.17 -18.70 -2.83
C ILE A 406 3.29 -19.59 -2.28
N SER A 407 4.31 -19.86 -3.08
CA SER A 407 5.60 -20.38 -2.62
C SER A 407 6.39 -19.28 -1.92
N GLN A 408 7.48 -19.59 -1.27
CA GLN A 408 8.29 -18.61 -0.52
C GLN A 408 8.50 -17.29 -1.24
#